data_041a9356feb02bd9e42ee9d30a626397
#
_entry.id   041a9356feb02bd9e42ee9d30a626397
#
_cell.length_a   1.000
_cell.length_b   1.000
_cell.length_c   1.000
_cell.angle_alpha   90.00
_cell.angle_beta   90.00
_cell.angle_gamma   90.00
#
_symmetry.space_group_name_H-M   'P 1'
#
loop_
_entity.id
_entity.type
_entity.pdbx_description
1 polymer ?
#
loop_
_entity_poly.entity_id
_entity_poly.type
_entity_poly.pdbx_seq_one_letter_code
_entity_poly.pdbx_strand_id
1 'polypeptide(L)'
;MKQGLSLRVSQHLALTPQLQQSIRLLQLSTLELSQEVEQMLDDNPFLERSAEEAAREEFGLETADAPVRDDDRLTEGDGEFSPGPAAPLAEVGAAAGSADAEAAPAEAAEGEPDWEGDGTVDLAPDDSEWGGDAPARANNLGDDERTDATELARSQESLQSFLHRQTLGLRLSEADRAALRFLIESLNDDGYLEDSLPALASGLAGDDNDQFDELVHHFQVALGLLQSLEPLGVGARSLGECLTIQLRALARAGEGADEAQVRKTAIAICKQPMELLARRDFKRLATLTRSNEEEVRLALQLIARLEPKPGRRFVDVERNVVVPDVIVTRVGNGTHTRFRVMLNPEVMPRLRVHDIYAGALKQHKGEGSQALSQRLQEARWFIKNIQQRFDTILRVSNAIVERQKSFFVHGELAMRPLVLREIADELGLHESTISRVTTAKYMATPYGTVELKYFFGSALGTETGGNASSTAVRALIKQFVSAEDLKKPLSDSQISEMLKEQGIECARRTVAKYREALRIAPANLRKAL
;
A
#
# COMPACT_ATOMS: atom_id res chain seq x y z
N MET A 1 -3.84 9.29 71.05
CA MET A 1 -4.04 9.03 69.58
C MET A 1 -3.26 10.10 68.84
N LYS A 2 -2.13 9.71 68.19
CA LYS A 2 -1.34 10.61 67.36
C LYS A 2 -1.69 10.27 65.93
N GLN A 3 -2.41 11.17 65.22
CA GLN A 3 -2.66 11.08 63.81
C GLN A 3 -1.41 11.52 63.05
N GLY A 4 -0.73 10.59 62.42
CA GLY A 4 0.36 10.86 61.50
C GLY A 4 -0.21 11.23 60.12
N LEU A 5 -0.10 12.49 59.72
CA LEU A 5 -0.35 12.98 58.36
C LEU A 5 0.76 12.44 57.44
N SER A 6 0.47 11.41 56.63
CA SER A 6 1.33 11.00 55.56
C SER A 6 1.02 11.85 54.32
N LEU A 7 1.84 12.86 54.04
CA LEU A 7 1.86 13.59 52.78
C LEU A 7 2.31 12.63 51.64
N ARG A 8 1.36 12.11 50.87
CA ARG A 8 1.65 11.51 49.56
C ARG A 8 1.94 12.64 48.59
N VAL A 9 3.20 13.00 48.44
CA VAL A 9 3.65 13.83 47.34
C VAL A 9 3.59 12.95 46.08
N SER A 10 2.53 13.06 45.28
CA SER A 10 2.49 12.53 43.92
C SER A 10 3.41 13.44 43.08
N GLN A 11 4.66 13.02 42.90
CA GLN A 11 5.53 13.60 41.88
C GLN A 11 4.93 13.31 40.51
N HIS A 12 4.13 14.21 40.01
CA HIS A 12 3.86 14.28 38.57
C HIS A 12 5.19 14.66 37.90
N LEU A 13 5.93 13.65 37.42
CA LEU A 13 7.06 13.85 36.51
C LEU A 13 6.53 14.58 35.27
N ALA A 14 6.63 15.91 35.28
CA ALA A 14 6.37 16.71 34.11
C ALA A 14 7.37 16.25 33.03
N LEU A 15 6.88 15.56 32.04
CA LEU A 15 7.67 15.15 30.87
C LEU A 15 8.30 16.40 30.26
N THR A 16 9.62 16.40 30.09
CA THR A 16 10.31 17.51 29.41
C THR A 16 9.77 17.68 28.00
N PRO A 17 9.66 18.92 27.46
CA PRO A 17 9.15 19.16 26.11
C PRO A 17 9.86 18.31 25.04
N GLN A 18 11.16 18.11 25.18
CA GLN A 18 11.97 17.26 24.31
C GLN A 18 11.53 15.79 24.33
N LEU A 19 11.20 15.26 25.49
CA LEU A 19 10.70 13.88 25.62
C LEU A 19 9.28 13.74 25.04
N GLN A 20 8.44 14.75 25.17
CA GLN A 20 7.12 14.78 24.53
C GLN A 20 7.23 14.79 23.01
N GLN A 21 8.15 15.58 22.44
CA GLN A 21 8.41 15.59 21.00
C GLN A 21 8.96 14.26 20.50
N SER A 22 9.89 13.61 21.24
CA SER A 22 10.42 12.30 20.83
C SER A 22 9.33 11.22 20.85
N ILE A 23 8.43 11.25 21.83
CA ILE A 23 7.28 10.34 21.89
C ILE A 23 6.31 10.61 20.72
N ARG A 24 6.05 11.88 20.39
CA ARG A 24 5.22 12.28 19.26
C ARG A 24 5.82 11.77 17.95
N LEU A 25 7.12 11.99 17.72
CA LEU A 25 7.81 11.50 16.53
C LEU A 25 7.71 9.97 16.37
N LEU A 26 7.68 9.18 17.43
CA LEU A 26 7.48 7.72 17.35
C LEU A 26 6.08 7.33 16.87
N GLN A 27 5.07 8.17 17.09
CA GLN A 27 3.66 7.89 16.74
C GLN A 27 3.29 8.27 15.31
N LEU A 28 3.97 9.28 14.74
CA LEU A 28 3.64 9.81 13.41
C LEU A 28 3.67 8.72 12.33
N SER A 29 2.75 8.77 11.39
CA SER A 29 2.79 8.00 10.15
C SER A 29 3.95 8.49 9.26
N THR A 30 4.24 7.79 8.16
CA THR A 30 5.27 8.22 7.19
C THR A 30 4.96 9.57 6.56
N LEU A 31 3.69 9.80 6.22
CA LEU A 31 3.22 11.05 5.60
C LEU A 31 3.27 12.21 6.61
N GLU A 32 2.82 12.01 7.84
CA GLU A 32 2.94 13.04 8.90
C GLU A 32 4.40 13.34 9.24
N LEU A 33 5.27 12.31 9.20
CA LEU A 33 6.71 12.53 9.40
C LEU A 33 7.31 13.38 8.29
N SER A 34 6.96 13.16 7.03
CA SER A 34 7.45 13.97 5.92
C SER A 34 7.03 15.43 6.06
N GLN A 35 5.80 15.69 6.49
CA GLN A 35 5.32 17.05 6.77
C GLN A 35 6.05 17.71 7.94
N GLU A 36 6.28 16.99 9.04
CA GLU A 36 7.05 17.51 10.19
C GLU A 36 8.51 17.80 9.81
N VAL A 37 9.11 16.95 8.95
CA VAL A 37 10.46 17.16 8.41
C VAL A 37 10.51 18.41 7.51
N GLU A 38 9.53 18.62 6.65
CA GLU A 38 9.43 19.82 5.81
C GLU A 38 9.28 21.08 6.66
N GLN A 39 8.41 21.05 7.65
CA GLN A 39 8.26 22.17 8.60
C GLN A 39 9.57 22.46 9.33
N MET A 40 10.29 21.44 9.78
CA MET A 40 11.56 21.63 10.48
C MET A 40 12.69 22.12 9.55
N LEU A 41 12.65 21.77 8.25
CA LEU A 41 13.58 22.29 7.25
C LEU A 41 13.33 23.80 6.99
N ASP A 42 12.09 24.21 6.95
CA ASP A 42 11.70 25.62 6.78
C ASP A 42 12.05 26.47 8.02
N ASP A 43 11.84 25.91 9.22
CA ASP A 43 12.07 26.60 10.49
C ASP A 43 13.55 26.67 10.88
N ASN A 44 14.39 25.73 10.45
CA ASN A 44 15.77 25.59 10.92
C ASN A 44 16.79 25.58 9.77
N PRO A 45 17.55 26.68 9.56
CA PRO A 45 18.51 26.81 8.46
C PRO A 45 19.73 25.89 8.58
N PHE A 46 19.91 25.17 9.70
CA PHE A 46 21.00 24.21 9.90
C PHE A 46 20.66 22.81 9.42
N LEU A 47 19.39 22.54 9.03
CA LEU A 47 18.97 21.27 8.48
C LEU A 47 19.02 21.29 6.97
N GLU A 48 19.49 20.23 6.36
CA GLU A 48 19.57 20.04 4.91
C GLU A 48 19.16 18.60 4.55
N ARG A 49 18.50 18.43 3.41
CA ARG A 49 18.30 17.10 2.81
C ARG A 49 19.58 16.70 2.07
N SER A 50 20.13 15.55 2.40
CA SER A 50 21.28 15.01 1.66
C SER A 50 20.78 14.42 0.34
N ALA A 51 21.28 14.92 -0.79
CA ALA A 51 20.99 14.40 -2.12
C ALA A 51 21.89 13.20 -2.50
N GLU A 52 22.91 12.88 -1.70
CA GLU A 52 23.93 11.91 -2.07
C GLU A 52 23.63 10.46 -1.66
N GLU A 53 24.14 9.53 -2.45
CA GLU A 53 24.02 8.07 -2.31
C GLU A 53 24.70 7.48 -1.06
N ALA A 54 25.45 8.28 -0.28
CA ALA A 54 26.26 7.85 0.86
C ALA A 54 25.51 7.19 2.03
N ALA A 55 24.16 7.21 2.04
CA ALA A 55 23.37 6.60 3.12
C ALA A 55 23.15 5.08 2.95
N ARG A 56 23.61 4.46 1.87
CA ARG A 56 23.50 2.99 1.68
C ARG A 56 24.42 2.24 2.65
N GLU A 57 25.58 2.78 2.95
CA GLU A 57 26.58 2.18 3.84
C GLU A 57 26.15 2.14 5.30
N GLU A 58 25.57 3.25 5.79
CA GLU A 58 25.26 3.45 7.22
C GLU A 58 24.11 2.56 7.73
N PHE A 59 23.25 2.08 6.84
CA PHE A 59 22.09 1.23 7.18
C PHE A 59 22.21 -0.22 6.68
N GLY A 60 23.40 -0.66 6.30
CA GLY A 60 23.65 -2.03 5.86
C GLY A 60 23.03 -2.40 4.51
N LEU A 61 22.63 -1.41 3.70
CA LEU A 61 22.02 -1.62 2.38
C LEU A 61 23.04 -1.97 1.29
N GLU A 62 24.34 -1.64 1.48
CA GLU A 62 25.40 -1.99 0.53
C GLU A 62 25.55 -3.48 0.29
N THR A 63 25.34 -4.29 1.33
CA THR A 63 25.42 -5.75 1.22
C THR A 63 24.17 -6.39 0.60
N ALA A 64 23.09 -5.63 0.38
CA ALA A 64 21.85 -6.15 -0.19
C ALA A 64 21.91 -6.28 -1.72
N ASP A 65 22.62 -5.38 -2.40
CA ASP A 65 22.77 -5.36 -3.86
C ASP A 65 24.10 -6.01 -4.32
N ALA A 66 25.01 -6.34 -3.41
CA ALA A 66 26.21 -7.09 -3.77
C ALA A 66 25.84 -8.52 -4.17
N PRO A 67 26.26 -9.02 -5.34
CA PRO A 67 26.08 -10.41 -5.68
C PRO A 67 26.73 -11.26 -4.58
N VAL A 68 25.97 -12.22 -4.06
CA VAL A 68 26.43 -13.16 -3.03
C VAL A 68 27.73 -13.76 -3.52
N ARG A 69 28.86 -13.41 -2.89
CA ARG A 69 30.12 -14.05 -3.18
C ARG A 69 30.03 -15.50 -2.77
N ASP A 70 30.53 -16.41 -3.61
CA ASP A 70 30.52 -17.86 -3.33
C ASP A 70 31.25 -18.24 -2.03
N ASP A 71 32.03 -17.34 -1.44
CA ASP A 71 32.71 -17.51 -0.16
C ASP A 71 31.79 -17.47 1.07
N ASP A 72 30.55 -17.00 0.96
CA ASP A 72 29.53 -17.07 2.03
C ASP A 72 28.82 -18.43 2.13
N ARG A 73 29.22 -19.42 1.34
CA ARG A 73 28.86 -20.81 1.56
C ARG A 73 29.66 -21.29 2.76
N LEU A 74 28.99 -21.25 3.92
CA LEU A 74 29.48 -21.90 5.13
C LEU A 74 29.85 -23.34 4.79
N THR A 75 31.15 -23.63 4.77
CA THR A 75 31.67 -24.97 4.87
C THR A 75 31.21 -25.55 6.18
N GLU A 76 30.25 -26.48 6.09
CA GLU A 76 29.98 -27.43 7.18
C GLU A 76 31.24 -28.27 7.36
N GLY A 77 31.99 -27.96 8.41
CA GLY A 77 33.11 -28.74 8.87
C GLY A 77 32.96 -29.02 10.35
N ASP A 78 32.37 -30.16 10.67
CA ASP A 78 32.60 -30.81 11.95
C ASP A 78 34.12 -30.94 12.17
N GLY A 79 34.62 -30.31 13.20
CA GLY A 79 36.03 -30.35 13.55
C GLY A 79 36.24 -30.13 15.04
N GLU A 80 36.30 -31.25 15.75
CA GLU A 80 36.81 -31.38 17.11
C GLU A 80 38.06 -30.53 17.38
N PHE A 81 38.04 -29.81 18.48
CA PHE A 81 39.12 -29.05 19.06
C PHE A 81 40.10 -29.98 19.76
N SER A 82 41.38 -30.02 19.27
CA SER A 82 42.52 -30.50 20.04
C SER A 82 43.76 -29.62 19.80
N PRO A 83 44.48 -29.22 20.86
CA PRO A 83 45.52 -28.21 20.79
C PRO A 83 46.96 -28.81 20.72
N GLY A 84 47.82 -28.15 19.90
CA GLY A 84 49.26 -28.05 20.00
C GLY A 84 50.10 -29.00 19.11
N PRO A 85 51.41 -28.77 18.98
CA PRO A 85 52.23 -27.55 19.15
C PRO A 85 53.13 -27.17 17.94
N ALA A 86 53.79 -26.07 18.11
CA ALA A 86 54.73 -25.28 17.32
C ALA A 86 55.80 -25.96 16.45
N ALA A 87 56.03 -25.27 15.28
CA ALA A 87 57.27 -24.94 14.54
C ALA A 87 58.16 -26.09 13.96
N PRO A 88 59.10 -25.86 13.02
CA PRO A 88 59.64 -24.63 12.44
C PRO A 88 59.91 -24.63 10.90
N LEU A 89 60.42 -23.49 10.42
CA LEU A 89 61.07 -23.12 9.16
C LEU A 89 62.01 -24.14 8.50
N ALA A 90 61.97 -24.22 7.16
CA ALA A 90 63.15 -24.40 6.24
C ALA A 90 62.61 -24.35 4.80
N GLU A 91 62.97 -23.39 4.01
CA GLU A 91 64.10 -23.21 3.09
C GLU A 91 64.16 -24.14 1.86
N VAL A 92 64.17 -23.47 0.69
CA VAL A 92 65.01 -23.70 -0.51
C VAL A 92 64.64 -24.83 -1.48
N GLY A 93 64.62 -24.47 -2.75
CA GLY A 93 64.82 -25.41 -3.83
C GLY A 93 64.36 -24.95 -5.20
N ALA A 94 65.27 -24.35 -5.93
CA ALA A 94 65.19 -23.97 -7.34
C ALA A 94 65.13 -25.18 -8.30
N ALA A 95 64.61 -24.97 -9.50
CA ALA A 95 65.19 -25.30 -10.82
C ALA A 95 64.04 -25.41 -11.86
N ALA A 96 64.01 -24.54 -12.84
CA ALA A 96 64.66 -24.60 -14.15
C ALA A 96 63.86 -25.36 -15.23
N GLY A 97 63.68 -24.68 -16.35
CA GLY A 97 63.31 -25.28 -17.65
C GLY A 97 62.41 -24.35 -18.46
N SER A 98 62.91 -23.35 -19.11
CA SER A 98 63.26 -23.08 -20.51
C SER A 98 62.16 -23.44 -21.55
N ALA A 99 61.71 -22.44 -22.30
CA ALA A 99 61.93 -22.26 -23.73
C ALA A 99 61.12 -21.08 -24.27
N ASP A 100 61.82 -20.10 -24.74
CA ASP A 100 61.82 -19.33 -25.99
C ASP A 100 60.46 -19.09 -26.71
N ALA A 101 60.19 -17.82 -26.92
CA ALA A 101 59.99 -17.24 -28.23
C ALA A 101 60.00 -15.71 -28.16
N GLU A 102 60.91 -15.15 -28.93
CA GLU A 102 61.13 -13.74 -29.22
C GLU A 102 59.87 -13.00 -29.76
N ALA A 103 59.76 -11.75 -29.39
CA ALA A 103 59.33 -10.68 -30.29
C ALA A 103 59.77 -9.32 -29.74
N ALA A 104 60.56 -8.63 -30.57
CA ALA A 104 61.19 -7.37 -30.34
C ALA A 104 60.25 -6.15 -30.27
N PRO A 105 60.77 -5.01 -29.78
CA PRO A 105 59.96 -3.82 -29.45
C PRO A 105 59.82 -2.90 -30.66
N ALA A 106 58.68 -2.26 -30.77
CA ALA A 106 58.47 -1.14 -31.70
C ALA A 106 58.49 0.17 -30.91
N GLU A 107 59.37 1.02 -31.38
CA GLU A 107 59.72 2.35 -30.89
C GLU A 107 58.53 3.32 -30.95
N ALA A 108 58.45 4.19 -29.96
CA ALA A 108 57.66 5.39 -29.93
C ALA A 108 58.22 6.44 -30.91
N ALA A 109 57.37 6.98 -31.75
CA ALA A 109 57.68 8.20 -32.50
C ALA A 109 56.69 9.28 -32.04
N GLU A 110 57.19 10.20 -31.23
CA GLU A 110 56.61 11.51 -30.99
C GLU A 110 56.70 12.34 -32.29
N GLY A 111 55.59 12.77 -32.82
CA GLY A 111 55.49 13.74 -33.91
C GLY A 111 54.46 14.78 -33.55
N GLU A 112 54.92 15.95 -33.13
CA GLU A 112 54.09 17.16 -33.03
C GLU A 112 53.61 17.58 -34.42
N PRO A 113 52.32 17.93 -34.61
CA PRO A 113 51.87 18.49 -35.88
C PRO A 113 52.13 19.99 -35.88
N ASP A 114 53.02 20.38 -36.79
CA ASP A 114 53.30 21.76 -37.18
C ASP A 114 52.08 22.32 -37.94
N TRP A 115 51.52 23.42 -37.47
CA TRP A 115 50.39 24.10 -38.04
C TRP A 115 50.84 25.24 -38.94
N GLU A 116 51.08 24.99 -40.22
CA GLU A 116 51.14 25.98 -41.28
C GLU A 116 50.31 25.52 -42.49
N GLY A 117 49.16 26.11 -42.71
CA GLY A 117 48.37 25.89 -43.88
C GLY A 117 47.08 26.70 -43.95
N ASP A 118 46.85 27.38 -44.99
CA ASP A 118 45.79 28.32 -45.36
C ASP A 118 44.43 27.64 -45.59
N GLY A 119 43.79 27.13 -44.63
CA GLY A 119 42.35 26.97 -44.51
C GLY A 119 41.52 26.36 -45.65
N THR A 120 42.08 25.62 -46.61
CA THR A 120 41.28 24.95 -47.65
C THR A 120 41.62 23.46 -47.72
N VAL A 121 40.82 22.65 -47.09
CA VAL A 121 40.84 21.19 -47.27
C VAL A 121 39.69 20.82 -48.22
N ASP A 122 39.99 20.51 -49.46
CA ASP A 122 39.08 19.86 -50.40
C ASP A 122 38.83 18.43 -49.91
N LEU A 123 37.72 18.24 -49.24
CA LEU A 123 37.19 16.91 -48.91
C LEU A 123 36.33 16.45 -50.10
N ALA A 124 36.88 15.57 -50.91
CA ALA A 124 36.06 14.79 -51.87
C ALA A 124 35.02 14.00 -51.07
N PRO A 125 33.74 14.01 -51.45
CA PRO A 125 32.72 13.22 -50.78
C PRO A 125 32.94 11.75 -51.14
N ASP A 126 33.42 10.96 -50.21
CA ASP A 126 33.41 9.51 -50.28
C ASP A 126 32.05 9.02 -49.84
N ASP A 127 31.21 8.68 -50.86
CA ASP A 127 29.82 8.23 -50.68
C ASP A 127 29.70 6.77 -50.17
N SER A 128 30.80 6.15 -49.74
CA SER A 128 30.80 4.73 -49.35
C SER A 128 30.59 4.48 -47.83
N GLU A 129 30.44 5.52 -46.98
CA GLU A 129 30.26 5.37 -45.53
C GLU A 129 28.80 5.55 -45.03
N TRP A 130 27.80 5.55 -45.88
CA TRP A 130 26.40 5.65 -45.47
C TRP A 130 25.75 4.27 -45.19
N GLY A 131 26.46 3.34 -44.60
CA GLY A 131 25.97 2.00 -44.30
C GLY A 131 26.57 1.34 -43.07
N GLY A 132 27.35 2.05 -42.29
CA GLY A 132 27.92 1.50 -41.06
C GLY A 132 26.95 1.62 -39.89
N ASP A 133 26.81 0.53 -39.13
CA ASP A 133 26.12 0.45 -37.81
C ASP A 133 26.66 1.51 -36.82
N ALA A 134 26.26 2.76 -36.99
CA ALA A 134 26.43 3.73 -35.93
C ALA A 134 25.42 3.37 -34.81
N PRO A 135 25.86 3.11 -33.58
CA PRO A 135 24.93 2.90 -32.48
C PRO A 135 24.01 4.11 -32.42
N ALA A 136 22.71 3.86 -32.41
CA ALA A 136 21.69 4.89 -32.32
C ALA A 136 22.10 5.87 -31.21
N ARG A 137 22.36 7.14 -31.59
CA ARG A 137 22.57 8.20 -30.60
C ARG A 137 21.36 8.16 -29.67
N ALA A 138 21.60 7.76 -28.42
CA ALA A 138 20.61 7.92 -27.39
C ALA A 138 20.25 9.41 -27.37
N ASN A 139 19.04 9.74 -27.85
CA ASN A 139 18.49 11.07 -27.71
C ASN A 139 18.57 11.41 -26.23
N ASN A 140 19.42 12.37 -25.90
CA ASN A 140 19.44 13.06 -24.60
C ASN A 140 18.22 14.00 -24.52
N LEU A 141 17.02 13.44 -24.74
CA LEU A 141 15.80 14.01 -24.24
C LEU A 141 15.86 13.71 -22.73
N GLY A 142 15.85 14.75 -21.95
CA GLY A 142 16.07 14.71 -20.51
C GLY A 142 15.26 13.59 -19.87
N ASP A 143 15.82 12.99 -18.85
CA ASP A 143 15.23 11.88 -18.08
C ASP A 143 13.83 12.21 -17.56
N ASP A 144 13.51 13.50 -17.42
CA ASP A 144 12.19 14.03 -17.03
C ASP A 144 11.10 13.74 -18.07
N GLU A 145 11.38 13.82 -19.39
CA GLU A 145 10.35 13.51 -20.44
C GLU A 145 10.06 12.01 -20.56
N ARG A 146 11.01 11.14 -20.16
CA ARG A 146 10.77 9.69 -20.13
C ARG A 146 9.93 9.25 -18.94
N THR A 147 10.08 9.91 -17.81
CA THR A 147 9.25 9.70 -16.63
C THR A 147 7.79 10.07 -16.94
N ASP A 148 7.56 11.23 -17.55
CA ASP A 148 6.22 11.68 -17.94
C ASP A 148 5.54 10.72 -18.92
N ALA A 149 6.27 10.18 -19.92
CA ALA A 149 5.71 9.22 -20.87
C ALA A 149 5.37 7.86 -20.23
N THR A 150 6.13 7.43 -19.22
CA THR A 150 5.86 6.20 -18.45
C THR A 150 4.74 6.40 -17.43
N GLU A 151 4.61 7.58 -16.86
CA GLU A 151 3.50 7.94 -15.98
C GLU A 151 2.19 8.09 -16.77
N LEU A 152 2.22 8.74 -17.94
CA LEU A 152 1.06 8.81 -18.84
C LEU A 152 0.60 7.42 -19.33
N ALA A 153 1.53 6.51 -19.59
CA ALA A 153 1.20 5.14 -20.00
C ALA A 153 0.60 4.29 -18.86
N ARG A 154 0.84 4.67 -17.59
CA ARG A 154 0.31 3.99 -16.39
C ARG A 154 -0.97 4.63 -15.86
N SER A 155 -1.27 5.89 -16.19
CA SER A 155 -2.48 6.54 -15.72
C SER A 155 -3.72 5.87 -16.32
N GLN A 156 -4.47 5.14 -15.50
CA GLN A 156 -5.77 4.65 -15.89
C GLN A 156 -6.71 5.85 -16.09
N GLU A 157 -7.47 5.85 -17.17
CA GLU A 157 -8.46 6.88 -17.44
C GLU A 157 -9.48 6.91 -16.31
N SER A 158 -9.70 8.08 -15.69
CA SER A 158 -10.71 8.23 -14.63
C SER A 158 -12.12 8.14 -15.21
N LEU A 159 -13.11 7.75 -14.36
CA LEU A 159 -14.52 7.72 -14.75
C LEU A 159 -14.97 9.06 -15.34
N GLN A 160 -14.57 10.17 -14.72
CA GLN A 160 -14.91 11.52 -15.17
C GLN A 160 -14.34 11.82 -16.54
N SER A 161 -13.06 11.53 -16.79
CA SER A 161 -12.42 11.72 -18.11
C SER A 161 -13.08 10.87 -19.19
N PHE A 162 -13.42 9.62 -18.87
CA PHE A 162 -14.13 8.72 -19.78
C PHE A 162 -15.52 9.26 -20.16
N LEU A 163 -16.30 9.73 -19.17
CA LEU A 163 -17.61 10.33 -19.42
C LEU A 163 -17.50 11.64 -20.21
N HIS A 164 -16.54 12.52 -19.87
CA HIS A 164 -16.30 13.75 -20.64
C HIS A 164 -15.98 13.47 -22.09
N ARG A 165 -15.18 12.45 -22.37
CA ARG A 165 -14.88 12.03 -23.75
C ARG A 165 -16.14 11.61 -24.51
N GLN A 166 -17.05 10.85 -23.87
CA GLN A 166 -18.32 10.47 -24.48
C GLN A 166 -19.22 11.68 -24.78
N THR A 167 -19.23 12.67 -23.88
CA THR A 167 -20.05 13.89 -24.06
C THR A 167 -19.62 14.76 -25.22
N LEU A 168 -18.36 14.70 -25.65
CA LEU A 168 -17.86 15.44 -26.82
C LEU A 168 -18.59 15.09 -28.11
N GLY A 169 -19.10 13.85 -28.23
CA GLY A 169 -19.88 13.38 -29.38
C GLY A 169 -21.34 13.87 -29.39
N LEU A 170 -21.85 14.43 -28.30
CA LEU A 170 -23.24 14.85 -28.17
C LEU A 170 -23.44 16.30 -28.62
N ARG A 171 -24.51 16.52 -29.39
CA ARG A 171 -24.93 17.89 -29.78
C ARG A 171 -25.86 18.46 -28.72
N LEU A 172 -25.33 19.20 -27.79
CA LEU A 172 -26.04 19.79 -26.65
C LEU A 172 -26.03 21.31 -26.70
N SER A 173 -27.03 21.97 -26.08
CA SER A 173 -26.97 23.39 -25.78
C SER A 173 -25.83 23.71 -24.82
N GLU A 174 -25.38 24.96 -24.74
CA GLU A 174 -24.31 25.34 -23.80
C GLU A 174 -24.72 25.12 -22.34
N ALA A 175 -25.99 25.42 -22.02
CA ALA A 175 -26.52 25.23 -20.68
C ALA A 175 -26.58 23.73 -20.30
N ASP A 176 -27.10 22.87 -21.19
CA ASP A 176 -27.16 21.43 -20.91
C ASP A 176 -25.76 20.79 -20.84
N ARG A 177 -24.80 21.28 -21.67
CA ARG A 177 -23.40 20.84 -21.61
C ARG A 177 -22.76 21.22 -20.29
N ALA A 178 -22.99 22.44 -19.81
CA ALA A 178 -22.49 22.88 -18.50
C ALA A 178 -23.11 22.07 -17.36
N ALA A 179 -24.44 21.86 -17.40
CA ALA A 179 -25.15 21.03 -16.43
C ALA A 179 -24.63 19.59 -16.42
N LEU A 180 -24.40 18.99 -17.58
CA LEU A 180 -23.87 17.62 -17.71
C LEU A 180 -22.46 17.50 -17.16
N ARG A 181 -21.56 18.46 -17.47
CA ARG A 181 -20.22 18.50 -16.89
C ARG A 181 -20.24 18.62 -15.37
N PHE A 182 -21.07 19.49 -14.85
CA PHE A 182 -21.23 19.64 -13.40
C PHE A 182 -21.71 18.34 -12.72
N LEU A 183 -22.67 17.63 -13.33
CA LEU A 183 -23.11 16.34 -12.79
C LEU A 183 -22.02 15.27 -12.87
N ILE A 184 -21.20 15.24 -13.92
CA ILE A 184 -20.07 14.30 -14.02
C ILE A 184 -19.06 14.54 -12.90
N GLU A 185 -18.73 15.79 -12.60
CA GLU A 185 -17.82 16.14 -11.50
C GLU A 185 -18.41 15.86 -10.11
N SER A 186 -19.74 15.85 -9.99
CA SER A 186 -20.45 15.55 -8.74
C SER A 186 -20.58 14.05 -8.45
N LEU A 187 -20.12 13.16 -9.37
CA LEU A 187 -20.16 11.72 -9.17
C LEU A 187 -19.08 11.27 -8.18
N ASN A 188 -19.45 10.31 -7.34
CA ASN A 188 -18.48 9.62 -6.50
C ASN A 188 -17.70 8.53 -7.29
N ASP A 189 -16.66 7.96 -6.68
CA ASP A 189 -15.82 6.91 -7.30
C ASP A 189 -16.61 5.64 -7.69
N ASP A 190 -17.74 5.39 -7.07
CA ASP A 190 -18.63 4.26 -7.39
C ASP A 190 -19.57 4.57 -8.59
N GLY A 191 -19.65 5.84 -9.03
CA GLY A 191 -20.49 6.31 -10.14
C GLY A 191 -21.92 6.72 -9.72
N TYR A 192 -22.13 6.98 -8.43
CA TYR A 192 -23.41 7.46 -7.90
C TYR A 192 -23.43 8.98 -7.71
N LEU A 193 -24.62 9.56 -7.81
CA LEU A 193 -24.87 10.95 -7.44
C LEU A 193 -25.41 10.97 -6.00
N GLU A 194 -24.60 11.44 -5.05
CA GLU A 194 -24.96 11.47 -3.62
C GLU A 194 -25.93 12.61 -3.32
N ASP A 195 -25.71 13.76 -3.94
CA ASP A 195 -26.52 14.95 -3.73
C ASP A 195 -27.82 14.93 -4.53
N SER A 196 -28.88 15.49 -3.98
CA SER A 196 -30.13 15.64 -4.70
C SER A 196 -30.04 16.79 -5.70
N LEU A 197 -30.69 16.67 -6.88
CA LEU A 197 -30.67 17.73 -7.90
C LEU A 197 -31.12 19.10 -7.35
N PRO A 198 -32.14 19.20 -6.49
CA PRO A 198 -32.48 20.48 -5.87
C PRO A 198 -31.39 21.04 -4.96
N ALA A 199 -30.63 20.16 -4.23
CA ALA A 199 -29.54 20.62 -3.40
C ALA A 199 -28.38 21.19 -4.24
N LEU A 200 -28.05 20.53 -5.34
CA LEU A 200 -27.05 21.00 -6.30
C LEU A 200 -27.48 22.33 -6.96
N ALA A 201 -28.76 22.45 -7.35
CA ALA A 201 -29.30 23.68 -7.93
C ALA A 201 -29.30 24.84 -6.92
N SER A 202 -29.68 24.60 -5.66
CA SER A 202 -29.65 25.63 -4.62
C SER A 202 -28.24 26.16 -4.31
N GLY A 203 -27.22 25.29 -4.43
CA GLY A 203 -25.83 25.70 -4.28
C GLY A 203 -25.33 26.65 -5.37
N LEU A 204 -25.93 26.61 -6.56
CA LEU A 204 -25.56 27.44 -7.71
C LEU A 204 -26.47 28.67 -7.91
N ALA A 205 -27.77 28.52 -7.70
CA ALA A 205 -28.76 29.61 -7.90
C ALA A 205 -28.73 30.66 -6.78
N GLY A 206 -28.20 30.32 -5.58
CA GLY A 206 -28.30 31.20 -4.42
C GLY A 206 -29.77 31.49 -4.03
N ASP A 207 -30.16 32.77 -3.95
CA ASP A 207 -31.49 33.22 -3.53
C ASP A 207 -32.47 33.47 -4.71
N ASP A 208 -32.08 33.19 -5.96
CA ASP A 208 -32.87 33.44 -7.16
C ASP A 208 -33.75 32.24 -7.52
N ASN A 209 -35.05 32.32 -7.28
CA ASN A 209 -35.98 31.23 -7.50
C ASN A 209 -36.21 30.89 -8.99
N ASP A 210 -36.13 31.92 -9.89
CA ASP A 210 -36.38 31.65 -11.31
C ASP A 210 -35.17 30.89 -11.91
N GLN A 211 -33.96 31.25 -11.54
CA GLN A 211 -32.75 30.51 -11.91
C GLN A 211 -32.72 29.10 -11.31
N PHE A 212 -33.23 28.94 -10.10
CA PHE A 212 -33.32 27.62 -9.44
C PHE A 212 -34.19 26.64 -10.24
N ASP A 213 -35.39 27.04 -10.65
CA ASP A 213 -36.27 26.15 -11.40
C ASP A 213 -35.70 25.80 -12.78
N GLU A 214 -35.04 26.76 -13.44
CA GLU A 214 -34.39 26.55 -14.72
C GLU A 214 -33.20 25.58 -14.59
N LEU A 215 -32.35 25.75 -13.58
CA LEU A 215 -31.24 24.84 -13.28
C LEU A 215 -31.71 23.42 -12.94
N VAL A 216 -32.76 23.27 -12.15
CA VAL A 216 -33.34 21.96 -11.83
C VAL A 216 -33.82 21.25 -13.10
N HIS A 217 -34.44 22.00 -14.05
CA HIS A 217 -34.87 21.44 -15.32
C HIS A 217 -33.65 20.96 -16.16
N HIS A 218 -32.61 21.79 -16.32
CA HIS A 218 -31.39 21.42 -17.03
C HIS A 218 -30.68 20.22 -16.37
N PHE A 219 -30.64 20.16 -15.05
CA PHE A 219 -30.09 19.00 -14.35
C PHE A 219 -30.90 17.72 -14.53
N GLN A 220 -32.23 17.81 -14.64
CA GLN A 220 -33.06 16.63 -14.95
C GLN A 220 -32.79 16.10 -16.35
N VAL A 221 -32.67 16.97 -17.35
CA VAL A 221 -32.31 16.61 -18.73
C VAL A 221 -30.90 16.02 -18.76
N ALA A 222 -29.93 16.69 -18.15
CA ALA A 222 -28.55 16.25 -18.08
C ALA A 222 -28.40 14.89 -17.36
N LEU A 223 -29.16 14.65 -16.30
CA LEU A 223 -29.18 13.36 -15.58
C LEU A 223 -29.70 12.24 -16.49
N GLY A 224 -30.78 12.48 -17.25
CA GLY A 224 -31.30 11.51 -18.23
C GLY A 224 -30.28 11.15 -19.31
N LEU A 225 -29.52 12.14 -19.77
CA LEU A 225 -28.41 11.94 -20.70
C LEU A 225 -27.26 11.16 -20.05
N LEU A 226 -26.85 11.54 -18.85
CA LEU A 226 -25.79 10.86 -18.11
C LEU A 226 -26.11 9.38 -17.88
N GLN A 227 -27.33 9.06 -17.52
CA GLN A 227 -27.81 7.68 -17.34
C GLN A 227 -27.86 6.85 -18.63
N SER A 228 -27.78 7.48 -19.80
CA SER A 228 -27.69 6.79 -21.10
C SER A 228 -26.25 6.52 -21.55
N LEU A 229 -25.26 7.07 -20.88
CA LEU A 229 -23.82 6.87 -21.17
C LEU A 229 -23.30 5.54 -20.62
N GLU A 230 -22.15 5.11 -21.10
CA GLU A 230 -21.39 3.99 -20.55
C GLU A 230 -20.42 4.49 -19.45
N PRO A 231 -20.28 3.71 -18.37
CA PRO A 231 -20.88 2.42 -18.04
C PRO A 231 -22.33 2.54 -17.56
N LEU A 232 -23.14 1.53 -17.95
CA LEU A 232 -24.58 1.50 -17.61
C LEU A 232 -24.81 1.57 -16.10
N GLY A 233 -25.68 2.50 -15.68
CA GLY A 233 -26.02 2.68 -14.27
C GLY A 233 -25.31 3.84 -13.59
N VAL A 234 -24.46 4.58 -14.31
CA VAL A 234 -23.83 5.84 -13.83
C VAL A 234 -24.90 6.91 -13.64
N GLY A 235 -24.70 7.81 -12.68
CA GLY A 235 -25.65 8.88 -12.35
C GLY A 235 -26.90 8.40 -11.61
N ALA A 236 -26.91 7.19 -11.09
CA ALA A 236 -27.98 6.71 -10.23
C ALA A 236 -27.86 7.31 -8.82
N ARG A 237 -29.00 7.63 -8.19
CA ARG A 237 -29.09 8.17 -6.84
C ARG A 237 -29.20 7.08 -5.77
N SER A 238 -29.50 5.86 -6.18
CA SER A 238 -29.63 4.70 -5.31
C SER A 238 -29.26 3.42 -6.04
N LEU A 239 -28.94 2.37 -5.26
CA LEU A 239 -28.65 1.03 -5.82
C LEU A 239 -29.84 0.50 -6.65
N GLY A 240 -31.08 0.70 -6.20
CA GLY A 240 -32.27 0.28 -6.93
C GLY A 240 -32.41 0.97 -8.28
N GLU A 241 -32.08 2.25 -8.37
CA GLU A 241 -32.10 3.01 -9.62
C GLU A 241 -31.00 2.51 -10.56
N CYS A 242 -29.76 2.30 -10.07
CA CYS A 242 -28.65 1.75 -10.84
C CYS A 242 -29.01 0.41 -11.50
N LEU A 243 -29.50 -0.53 -10.70
CA LEU A 243 -29.92 -1.85 -11.20
C LEU A 243 -31.09 -1.74 -12.20
N THR A 244 -32.02 -0.81 -11.96
CA THR A 244 -33.16 -0.58 -12.88
C THR A 244 -32.71 -0.05 -14.23
N ILE A 245 -31.71 0.87 -14.27
CA ILE A 245 -31.13 1.40 -15.50
C ILE A 245 -30.49 0.26 -16.29
N GLN A 246 -29.66 -0.56 -15.64
CA GLN A 246 -29.00 -1.71 -16.27
C GLN A 246 -30.01 -2.72 -16.81
N LEU A 247 -31.07 -3.05 -16.03
CA LEU A 247 -32.12 -3.96 -16.46
C LEU A 247 -32.91 -3.43 -17.67
N ARG A 248 -33.11 -2.12 -17.77
CA ARG A 248 -33.76 -1.51 -18.95
C ARG A 248 -32.85 -1.58 -20.18
N ALA A 249 -31.55 -1.35 -20.00
CA ALA A 249 -30.57 -1.41 -21.09
C ALA A 249 -30.36 -2.84 -21.60
N LEU A 250 -30.59 -3.87 -20.79
CA LEU A 250 -30.55 -5.28 -21.21
C LEU A 250 -31.73 -5.70 -22.09
N ALA A 251 -32.76 -4.84 -22.29
CA ALA A 251 -33.86 -5.11 -23.20
C ALA A 251 -33.33 -5.18 -24.65
N ARG A 252 -33.29 -6.37 -25.22
CA ARG A 252 -32.83 -6.60 -26.61
C ARG A 252 -34.03 -6.84 -27.52
N ALA A 253 -33.88 -6.42 -28.78
CA ALA A 253 -34.83 -6.79 -29.81
C ALA A 253 -34.73 -8.31 -30.08
N GLY A 254 -35.85 -9.05 -29.86
CA GLY A 254 -35.87 -10.51 -29.99
C GLY A 254 -35.84 -11.31 -28.71
N GLU A 255 -35.97 -10.65 -27.55
CA GLU A 255 -36.08 -11.29 -26.22
C GLU A 255 -37.33 -12.16 -26.16
N GLY A 256 -37.25 -13.36 -25.60
CA GLY A 256 -38.37 -14.25 -25.38
C GLY A 256 -39.40 -13.65 -24.38
N ALA A 257 -40.64 -14.02 -24.52
CA ALA A 257 -41.72 -13.51 -23.63
C ALA A 257 -41.40 -13.81 -22.15
N ASP A 258 -40.84 -14.97 -21.86
CA ASP A 258 -40.48 -15.40 -20.49
C ASP A 258 -39.32 -14.55 -19.92
N GLU A 259 -38.28 -14.26 -20.73
CA GLU A 259 -37.18 -13.41 -20.31
C GLU A 259 -37.63 -11.97 -20.05
N ALA A 260 -38.48 -11.44 -20.91
CA ALA A 260 -39.11 -10.13 -20.71
C ALA A 260 -39.95 -10.05 -19.43
N GLN A 261 -40.62 -11.16 -19.07
CA GLN A 261 -41.39 -11.24 -17.82
C GLN A 261 -40.49 -11.26 -16.60
N VAL A 262 -39.42 -12.09 -16.60
CA VAL A 262 -38.40 -12.15 -15.53
C VAL A 262 -37.77 -10.77 -15.33
N ARG A 263 -37.41 -10.06 -16.41
CA ARG A 263 -36.85 -8.72 -16.35
C ARG A 263 -37.83 -7.69 -15.75
N LYS A 264 -39.11 -7.74 -16.12
CA LYS A 264 -40.12 -6.88 -15.51
C LYS A 264 -40.25 -7.14 -14.01
N THR A 265 -40.24 -8.42 -13.61
CA THR A 265 -40.24 -8.81 -12.20
C THR A 265 -38.99 -8.31 -11.48
N ALA A 266 -37.81 -8.41 -12.10
CA ALA A 266 -36.56 -7.88 -11.56
C ALA A 266 -36.64 -6.34 -11.35
N ILE A 267 -37.15 -5.60 -12.31
CA ILE A 267 -37.36 -4.14 -12.18
C ILE A 267 -38.35 -3.82 -11.06
N ALA A 268 -39.41 -4.62 -10.91
CA ALA A 268 -40.39 -4.45 -9.82
C ALA A 268 -39.74 -4.72 -8.45
N ILE A 269 -38.87 -5.71 -8.35
CA ILE A 269 -38.10 -6.01 -7.13
C ILE A 269 -37.14 -4.87 -6.79
N CYS A 270 -36.41 -4.31 -7.77
CA CYS A 270 -35.47 -3.20 -7.54
C CYS A 270 -36.13 -1.90 -7.05
N LYS A 271 -37.43 -1.74 -7.27
CA LYS A 271 -38.21 -0.62 -6.75
C LYS A 271 -38.68 -0.82 -5.29
N GLN A 272 -38.57 -2.03 -4.76
CA GLN A 272 -38.92 -2.34 -3.36
C GLN A 272 -37.74 -2.00 -2.43
N PRO A 273 -37.99 -1.91 -1.10
CA PRO A 273 -36.90 -1.70 -0.14
C PRO A 273 -35.83 -2.78 -0.28
N MET A 274 -34.57 -2.36 -0.44
CA MET A 274 -33.41 -3.26 -0.64
C MET A 274 -33.18 -4.23 0.53
N GLU A 275 -33.72 -3.96 1.71
CA GLU A 275 -33.65 -4.85 2.87
C GLU A 275 -34.31 -6.20 2.61
N LEU A 276 -35.44 -6.23 1.87
CA LEU A 276 -36.14 -7.46 1.51
C LEU A 276 -35.32 -8.33 0.57
N LEU A 277 -34.63 -7.68 -0.37
CA LEU A 277 -33.69 -8.33 -1.30
C LEU A 277 -32.48 -8.89 -0.53
N ALA A 278 -31.91 -8.11 0.40
CA ALA A 278 -30.80 -8.53 1.23
C ALA A 278 -31.14 -9.73 2.12
N ARG A 279 -32.37 -9.82 2.64
CA ARG A 279 -32.86 -10.95 3.44
C ARG A 279 -33.27 -12.16 2.62
N ARG A 280 -33.36 -12.03 1.28
CA ARG A 280 -33.84 -13.08 0.35
C ARG A 280 -35.21 -13.65 0.74
N ASP A 281 -36.15 -12.77 1.04
CA ASP A 281 -37.49 -13.15 1.47
C ASP A 281 -38.40 -13.38 0.24
N PHE A 282 -38.25 -14.56 -0.42
CA PHE A 282 -38.89 -14.88 -1.69
C PHE A 282 -40.41 -14.76 -1.62
N LYS A 283 -41.05 -15.22 -0.53
CA LYS A 283 -42.51 -15.20 -0.34
C LYS A 283 -43.04 -13.78 -0.30
N ARG A 284 -42.35 -12.92 0.43
CA ARG A 284 -42.76 -11.53 0.57
C ARG A 284 -42.50 -10.73 -0.71
N LEU A 285 -41.40 -11.00 -1.41
CA LEU A 285 -41.13 -10.43 -2.73
C LEU A 285 -42.16 -10.89 -3.76
N ALA A 286 -42.53 -12.17 -3.80
CA ALA A 286 -43.56 -12.70 -4.69
C ALA A 286 -44.93 -12.04 -4.47
N THR A 287 -45.33 -11.84 -3.20
CA THR A 287 -46.59 -11.14 -2.88
C THR A 287 -46.56 -9.66 -3.30
N LEU A 288 -45.45 -8.95 -3.08
CA LEU A 288 -45.32 -7.53 -3.43
C LEU A 288 -45.27 -7.30 -4.94
N THR A 289 -44.58 -8.18 -5.67
CA THR A 289 -44.46 -8.08 -7.14
C THR A 289 -45.58 -8.76 -7.90
N ARG A 290 -46.47 -9.48 -7.21
CA ARG A 290 -47.55 -10.30 -7.79
C ARG A 290 -47.04 -11.30 -8.82
N SER A 291 -45.88 -11.91 -8.55
CA SER A 291 -45.20 -12.84 -9.42
C SER A 291 -45.06 -14.21 -8.76
N ASN A 292 -44.75 -15.26 -9.54
CA ASN A 292 -44.51 -16.59 -9.02
C ASN A 292 -43.15 -16.66 -8.30
N GLU A 293 -42.98 -17.56 -7.30
CA GLU A 293 -41.72 -17.75 -6.59
C GLU A 293 -40.55 -18.15 -7.53
N GLU A 294 -40.85 -18.91 -8.61
CA GLU A 294 -39.84 -19.30 -9.60
C GLU A 294 -39.38 -18.09 -10.43
N GLU A 295 -40.28 -17.22 -10.84
CA GLU A 295 -39.93 -15.97 -11.53
C GLU A 295 -39.08 -15.05 -10.62
N VAL A 296 -39.42 -14.96 -9.33
CA VAL A 296 -38.62 -14.19 -8.36
C VAL A 296 -37.23 -14.75 -8.21
N ARG A 297 -37.03 -16.08 -8.22
CA ARG A 297 -35.70 -16.70 -8.16
C ARG A 297 -34.89 -16.37 -9.41
N LEU A 298 -35.48 -16.50 -10.58
CA LEU A 298 -34.83 -16.15 -11.85
C LEU A 298 -34.49 -14.65 -11.90
N ALA A 299 -35.40 -13.79 -11.45
CA ALA A 299 -35.16 -12.36 -11.36
C ALA A 299 -34.00 -12.01 -10.40
N LEU A 300 -33.89 -12.69 -9.26
CA LEU A 300 -32.78 -12.51 -8.33
C LEU A 300 -31.45 -13.02 -8.89
N GLN A 301 -31.46 -14.11 -9.67
CA GLN A 301 -30.26 -14.58 -10.39
C GLN A 301 -29.82 -13.56 -11.44
N LEU A 302 -30.76 -12.92 -12.14
CA LEU A 302 -30.47 -11.86 -13.09
C LEU A 302 -29.87 -10.64 -12.37
N ILE A 303 -30.47 -10.19 -11.27
CA ILE A 303 -29.97 -9.07 -10.46
C ILE A 303 -28.56 -9.36 -9.93
N ALA A 304 -28.26 -10.58 -9.51
CA ALA A 304 -26.94 -10.97 -8.99
C ALA A 304 -25.81 -10.89 -10.03
N ARG A 305 -26.15 -10.87 -11.34
CA ARG A 305 -25.17 -10.71 -12.44
C ARG A 305 -24.86 -9.26 -12.79
N LEU A 306 -25.67 -8.32 -12.28
CA LEU A 306 -25.50 -6.89 -12.57
C LEU A 306 -24.38 -6.29 -11.73
N GLU A 307 -23.81 -5.19 -12.19
CA GLU A 307 -22.78 -4.44 -11.49
C GLU A 307 -23.39 -3.38 -10.56
N PRO A 308 -23.29 -3.56 -9.25
CA PRO A 308 -23.80 -2.58 -8.28
C PRO A 308 -22.97 -1.29 -8.23
N LYS A 309 -21.74 -1.28 -8.74
CA LYS A 309 -20.79 -0.16 -8.67
C LYS A 309 -20.13 0.05 -10.04
N PRO A 310 -20.78 0.78 -10.96
CA PRO A 310 -20.29 0.95 -12.33
C PRO A 310 -18.95 1.70 -12.41
N GLY A 311 -18.67 2.63 -11.47
CA GLY A 311 -17.42 3.39 -11.43
C GLY A 311 -16.20 2.58 -11.01
N ARG A 312 -16.38 1.41 -10.38
CA ARG A 312 -15.28 0.61 -9.83
C ARG A 312 -14.18 0.22 -10.84
N ARG A 313 -14.52 0.11 -12.12
CA ARG A 313 -13.56 -0.22 -13.19
C ARG A 313 -12.54 0.88 -13.43
N PHE A 314 -12.87 2.11 -13.05
CA PHE A 314 -12.08 3.32 -13.28
C PHE A 314 -11.38 3.81 -12.00
N VAL A 315 -11.61 3.13 -10.88
CA VAL A 315 -10.96 3.49 -9.61
C VAL A 315 -9.49 3.17 -9.71
N ASP A 316 -8.68 4.19 -9.54
CA ASP A 316 -7.24 4.08 -9.47
C ASP A 316 -6.85 3.34 -8.18
N VAL A 317 -6.39 2.10 -8.34
CA VAL A 317 -5.96 1.26 -7.21
C VAL A 317 -4.64 1.77 -6.64
N GLU A 318 -3.82 2.47 -7.44
CA GLU A 318 -2.51 2.97 -7.04
C GLU A 318 -2.60 4.03 -5.94
N ARG A 319 -3.66 4.84 -5.91
CA ARG A 319 -3.92 5.81 -4.83
C ARG A 319 -4.03 5.19 -3.44
N ASN A 320 -4.40 3.92 -3.36
CA ASN A 320 -4.57 3.19 -2.12
C ASN A 320 -3.37 2.30 -1.76
N VAL A 321 -2.29 2.36 -2.55
CA VAL A 321 -1.06 1.61 -2.26
C VAL A 321 -0.34 2.27 -1.09
N VAL A 322 -0.26 1.55 0.01
CA VAL A 322 0.48 2.01 1.19
C VAL A 322 1.96 1.68 1.01
N VAL A 323 2.81 2.70 1.03
CA VAL A 323 4.26 2.52 1.01
C VAL A 323 4.71 1.90 2.34
N PRO A 324 5.36 0.72 2.33
CA PRO A 324 5.78 0.05 3.56
C PRO A 324 6.99 0.73 4.19
N ASP A 325 7.02 0.81 5.53
CA ASP A 325 8.17 1.29 6.31
C ASP A 325 9.30 0.25 6.35
N VAL A 326 8.96 -1.03 6.31
CA VAL A 326 9.86 -2.17 6.48
C VAL A 326 9.64 -3.18 5.36
N ILE A 327 10.72 -3.71 4.82
CA ILE A 327 10.70 -4.73 3.78
C ILE A 327 11.30 -6.02 4.34
N VAL A 328 10.56 -7.13 4.21
CA VAL A 328 11.03 -8.45 4.61
C VAL A 328 11.28 -9.29 3.37
N THR A 329 12.54 -9.64 3.16
CA THR A 329 12.97 -10.51 2.05
C THR A 329 13.31 -11.90 2.56
N ARG A 330 12.95 -12.90 1.77
CA ARG A 330 13.31 -14.28 2.04
C ARG A 330 14.72 -14.54 1.50
N VAL A 331 15.63 -14.97 2.39
CA VAL A 331 17.01 -15.33 2.04
C VAL A 331 17.18 -16.84 2.24
N GLY A 332 17.66 -17.53 1.22
CA GLY A 332 17.88 -18.99 1.23
C GLY A 332 16.72 -19.80 0.68
N ASN A 333 17.05 -20.96 0.11
CA ASN A 333 16.12 -21.93 -0.47
C ASN A 333 16.11 -23.22 0.38
N GLY A 334 14.91 -23.74 0.64
CA GLY A 334 14.76 -25.06 1.33
C GLY A 334 14.46 -24.96 2.83
N THR A 335 14.99 -25.92 3.59
CA THR A 335 14.65 -26.15 5.01
C THR A 335 15.16 -25.08 5.97
N HIS A 336 16.17 -24.30 5.58
CA HIS A 336 16.78 -23.22 6.38
C HIS A 336 16.42 -21.84 5.84
N THR A 337 15.14 -21.56 5.70
CA THR A 337 14.67 -20.23 5.28
C THR A 337 14.99 -19.20 6.35
N ARG A 338 15.79 -18.18 6.01
CA ARG A 338 16.03 -16.99 6.84
C ARG A 338 15.26 -15.81 6.23
N PHE A 339 14.86 -14.89 7.09
CA PHE A 339 14.21 -13.66 6.66
C PHE A 339 15.10 -12.49 7.03
N ARG A 340 15.36 -11.63 6.05
CA ARG A 340 16.10 -10.38 6.24
C ARG A 340 15.09 -9.24 6.32
N VAL A 341 15.23 -8.44 7.34
CA VAL A 341 14.38 -7.27 7.58
C VAL A 341 15.21 -6.03 7.27
N MET A 342 14.68 -5.16 6.42
CA MET A 342 15.33 -3.91 6.02
C MET A 342 14.33 -2.77 6.13
N LEU A 343 14.81 -1.56 6.43
CA LEU A 343 14.01 -0.35 6.32
C LEU A 343 13.86 0.04 4.84
N ASN A 344 12.74 0.62 4.49
CA ASN A 344 12.53 1.15 3.16
C ASN A 344 13.29 2.48 3.01
N PRO A 345 14.26 2.58 2.10
CA PRO A 345 15.04 3.80 1.91
C PRO A 345 14.20 4.98 1.40
N GLU A 346 13.07 4.74 0.72
CA GLU A 346 12.16 5.78 0.23
C GLU A 346 11.43 6.52 1.35
N VAL A 347 11.18 5.81 2.48
CA VAL A 347 10.46 6.36 3.63
C VAL A 347 11.38 7.12 4.57
N MET A 348 12.68 6.88 4.50
CA MET A 348 13.67 7.43 5.42
C MET A 348 14.12 8.83 4.97
N PRO A 349 13.82 9.91 5.72
CA PRO A 349 14.31 11.23 5.38
C PRO A 349 15.83 11.30 5.62
N ARG A 350 16.58 11.62 4.58
CA ARG A 350 18.04 11.80 4.65
C ARG A 350 18.33 13.24 5.08
N LEU A 351 18.61 13.42 6.36
CA LEU A 351 18.88 14.72 6.95
C LEU A 351 20.32 14.81 7.43
N ARG A 352 20.96 15.94 7.15
CA ARG A 352 22.27 16.29 7.69
C ARG A 352 22.31 17.71 8.19
N VAL A 353 23.30 18.00 9.02
CA VAL A 353 23.57 19.36 9.48
C VAL A 353 24.43 20.06 8.44
N HIS A 354 24.07 21.27 8.07
CA HIS A 354 24.81 22.08 7.12
C HIS A 354 26.16 22.51 7.74
N ASP A 355 27.27 21.91 7.31
CA ASP A 355 28.60 22.06 7.92
C ASP A 355 29.18 23.49 7.79
N ILE A 356 28.86 24.20 6.70
CA ILE A 356 29.34 25.57 6.48
C ILE A 356 28.80 26.50 7.57
N TYR A 357 27.50 26.47 7.84
CA TYR A 357 26.89 27.30 8.88
C TYR A 357 27.31 26.86 10.29
N ALA A 358 27.46 25.57 10.53
CA ALA A 358 27.95 25.04 11.80
C ALA A 358 29.43 25.44 12.05
N GLY A 359 30.25 25.51 10.99
CA GLY A 359 31.63 25.98 11.03
C GLY A 359 31.75 27.49 11.30
N ALA A 360 30.96 28.30 10.58
CA ALA A 360 30.92 29.74 10.76
C ALA A 360 30.49 30.16 12.18
N LEU A 361 29.54 29.43 12.78
CA LEU A 361 29.07 29.68 14.14
C LEU A 361 30.17 29.44 15.21
N LYS A 362 31.09 28.48 14.97
CA LYS A 362 32.21 28.21 15.88
C LYS A 362 33.23 29.37 15.89
N GLN A 363 33.34 30.12 14.79
CA GLN A 363 34.31 31.21 14.64
C GLN A 363 33.78 32.55 15.17
N HIS A 364 32.45 32.76 15.15
CA HIS A 364 31.82 34.01 15.62
C HIS A 364 31.18 33.86 16.99
N LYS A 365 31.84 34.41 18.04
CA LYS A 365 31.35 34.49 19.41
C LYS A 365 30.71 35.85 19.69
N GLY A 366 29.57 36.21 19.02
CA GLY A 366 28.81 37.43 19.26
C GLY A 366 27.51 37.19 20.03
N GLU A 367 26.81 38.22 20.49
CA GLU A 367 25.55 38.13 21.24
C GLU A 367 24.43 37.40 20.49
N GLY A 368 24.44 37.33 19.16
CA GLY A 368 23.51 36.54 18.34
C GLY A 368 23.87 35.04 18.25
N SER A 369 25.07 34.62 18.67
CA SER A 369 25.57 33.26 18.57
C SER A 369 24.81 32.26 19.44
N GLN A 370 24.21 32.71 20.54
CA GLN A 370 23.52 31.85 21.49
C GLN A 370 22.22 31.28 20.91
N ALA A 371 21.42 32.09 20.24
CA ALA A 371 20.19 31.66 19.57
C ALA A 371 20.48 30.67 18.40
N LEU A 372 21.54 30.96 17.62
CA LEU A 372 21.97 30.09 16.53
C LEU A 372 22.55 28.75 17.06
N SER A 373 23.27 28.76 18.18
CA SER A 373 23.77 27.54 18.81
C SER A 373 22.63 26.66 19.33
N GLN A 374 21.56 27.26 19.83
CA GLN A 374 20.35 26.55 20.25
C GLN A 374 19.66 25.88 19.03
N ARG A 375 19.51 26.61 17.91
CA ARG A 375 18.97 26.05 16.67
C ARG A 375 19.81 24.89 16.14
N LEU A 376 21.14 24.99 16.21
CA LEU A 376 22.04 23.92 15.82
C LEU A 376 21.89 22.67 16.72
N GLN A 377 21.68 22.88 18.03
CA GLN A 377 21.42 21.78 18.95
C GLN A 377 20.05 21.13 18.68
N GLU A 378 19.02 21.90 18.35
CA GLU A 378 17.71 21.41 17.94
C GLU A 378 17.81 20.57 16.67
N ALA A 379 18.56 21.01 15.64
CA ALA A 379 18.78 20.27 14.43
C ALA A 379 19.45 18.91 14.69
N ARG A 380 20.52 18.88 15.47
CA ARG A 380 21.22 17.63 15.84
C ARG A 380 20.35 16.69 16.66
N TRP A 381 19.59 17.25 17.59
CA TRP A 381 18.65 16.48 18.41
C TRP A 381 17.55 15.87 17.52
N PHE A 382 17.02 16.62 16.58
CA PHE A 382 15.98 16.16 15.65
C PHE A 382 16.48 14.99 14.78
N ILE A 383 17.65 15.13 14.14
CA ILE A 383 18.27 14.06 13.34
C ILE A 383 18.45 12.80 14.20
N LYS A 384 19.00 12.93 15.42
CA LYS A 384 19.20 11.80 16.32
C LYS A 384 17.91 11.11 16.69
N ASN A 385 16.82 11.85 16.92
CA ASN A 385 15.51 11.25 17.24
C ASN A 385 14.92 10.50 16.04
N ILE A 386 15.08 11.03 14.82
CA ILE A 386 14.66 10.32 13.61
C ILE A 386 15.43 9.01 13.46
N GLN A 387 16.76 9.03 13.59
CA GLN A 387 17.58 7.82 13.57
C GLN A 387 17.16 6.80 14.63
N GLN A 388 16.96 7.24 15.86
CA GLN A 388 16.47 6.38 16.96
C GLN A 388 15.08 5.79 16.66
N ARG A 389 14.18 6.56 16.03
CA ARG A 389 12.89 6.06 15.60
C ARG A 389 13.04 4.88 14.65
N PHE A 390 13.81 5.05 13.58
CA PHE A 390 14.01 4.00 12.57
C PHE A 390 14.75 2.79 13.13
N ASP A 391 15.78 2.99 13.96
CA ASP A 391 16.44 1.90 14.68
C ASP A 391 15.45 1.11 15.55
N THR A 392 14.58 1.81 16.28
CA THR A 392 13.57 1.15 17.11
C THR A 392 12.57 0.36 16.25
N ILE A 393 12.10 0.93 15.11
CA ILE A 393 11.22 0.24 14.17
C ILE A 393 11.90 -1.03 13.64
N LEU A 394 13.17 -0.95 13.24
CA LEU A 394 13.94 -2.08 12.73
C LEU A 394 14.11 -3.19 13.78
N ARG A 395 14.47 -2.83 15.01
CA ARG A 395 14.64 -3.79 16.13
C ARG A 395 13.32 -4.48 16.47
N VAL A 396 12.21 -3.72 16.55
CA VAL A 396 10.87 -4.28 16.80
C VAL A 396 10.45 -5.20 15.66
N SER A 397 10.67 -4.79 14.40
CA SER A 397 10.33 -5.60 13.22
C SER A 397 11.15 -6.90 13.16
N ASN A 398 12.44 -6.87 13.48
CA ASN A 398 13.28 -8.07 13.58
C ASN A 398 12.73 -9.03 14.64
N ALA A 399 12.41 -8.56 15.83
CA ALA A 399 11.86 -9.38 16.92
C ALA A 399 10.50 -10.01 16.51
N ILE A 400 9.62 -9.25 15.84
CA ILE A 400 8.35 -9.77 15.31
C ILE A 400 8.61 -10.88 14.29
N VAL A 401 9.50 -10.66 13.32
CA VAL A 401 9.81 -11.64 12.26
C VAL A 401 10.41 -12.91 12.85
N GLU A 402 11.28 -12.80 13.85
CA GLU A 402 11.85 -13.96 14.53
C GLU A 402 10.81 -14.80 15.25
N ARG A 403 9.86 -14.18 15.92
CA ARG A 403 8.76 -14.88 16.62
C ARG A 403 7.73 -15.46 15.64
N GLN A 404 7.48 -14.78 14.52
CA GLN A 404 6.46 -15.12 13.52
C GLN A 404 7.02 -15.84 12.28
N LYS A 405 8.19 -16.49 12.35
CA LYS A 405 8.79 -17.21 11.20
C LYS A 405 7.80 -18.12 10.48
N SER A 406 6.91 -18.79 11.23
CA SER A 406 5.88 -19.66 10.65
C SER A 406 4.90 -18.92 9.75
N PHE A 407 4.54 -17.67 10.09
CA PHE A 407 3.69 -16.82 9.25
C PHE A 407 4.35 -16.52 7.89
N PHE A 408 5.63 -16.18 7.89
CA PHE A 408 6.36 -15.84 6.65
C PHE A 408 6.59 -17.06 5.72
N VAL A 409 6.42 -18.31 6.23
CA VAL A 409 6.53 -19.53 5.44
C VAL A 409 5.16 -20.02 4.98
N HIS A 410 4.16 -20.03 5.87
CA HIS A 410 2.86 -20.70 5.66
C HIS A 410 1.67 -19.73 5.62
N GLY A 411 1.90 -18.41 5.76
CA GLY A 411 0.86 -17.41 5.75
C GLY A 411 0.08 -17.31 7.07
N GLU A 412 -1.11 -16.71 6.99
CA GLU A 412 -1.96 -16.35 8.13
C GLU A 412 -2.35 -17.55 9.01
N LEU A 413 -2.46 -18.75 8.42
CA LEU A 413 -2.86 -19.98 9.13
C LEU A 413 -1.83 -20.39 10.19
N ALA A 414 -0.55 -20.11 9.96
CA ALA A 414 0.53 -20.47 10.87
C ALA A 414 0.93 -19.33 11.82
N MET A 415 0.12 -18.29 11.92
CA MET A 415 0.39 -17.15 12.81
C MET A 415 0.29 -17.58 14.28
N ARG A 416 1.35 -17.32 15.03
CA ARG A 416 1.41 -17.56 16.47
C ARG A 416 0.83 -16.36 17.23
N PRO A 417 0.16 -16.56 18.37
CA PRO A 417 -0.24 -15.46 19.22
C PRO A 417 1.00 -14.74 19.76
N LEU A 418 1.00 -13.40 19.70
CA LEU A 418 2.11 -12.56 20.15
C LEU A 418 1.54 -11.39 20.95
N VAL A 419 2.10 -11.15 22.13
CA VAL A 419 1.69 -10.07 23.01
C VAL A 419 2.74 -8.97 23.00
N LEU A 420 2.31 -7.71 23.08
CA LEU A 420 3.21 -6.53 23.08
C LEU A 420 4.28 -6.64 24.19
N ARG A 421 3.89 -7.17 25.35
CA ARG A 421 4.76 -7.34 26.51
C ARG A 421 5.95 -8.27 26.23
N GLU A 422 5.76 -9.35 25.48
CA GLU A 422 6.83 -10.29 25.15
C GLU A 422 7.96 -9.62 24.34
N ILE A 423 7.59 -8.79 23.36
CA ILE A 423 8.55 -8.01 22.58
C ILE A 423 9.18 -6.90 23.41
N ALA A 424 8.40 -6.27 24.30
CA ALA A 424 8.88 -5.23 25.20
C ALA A 424 9.97 -5.76 26.15
N ASP A 425 9.72 -6.92 26.75
CA ASP A 425 10.67 -7.60 27.65
C ASP A 425 11.94 -8.04 26.90
N GLU A 426 11.82 -8.54 25.67
CA GLU A 426 12.95 -8.97 24.82
C GLU A 426 13.86 -7.79 24.43
N LEU A 427 13.28 -6.64 24.10
CA LEU A 427 14.02 -5.46 23.64
C LEU A 427 14.44 -4.52 24.78
N GLY A 428 13.97 -4.77 26.01
CA GLY A 428 14.16 -3.89 27.15
C GLY A 428 13.46 -2.55 27.03
N LEU A 429 12.30 -2.52 26.33
CA LEU A 429 11.49 -1.33 26.11
C LEU A 429 10.16 -1.42 26.89
N HIS A 430 9.50 -0.27 27.07
CA HIS A 430 8.17 -0.26 27.65
C HIS A 430 7.10 -0.68 26.65
N GLU A 431 6.07 -1.42 27.08
CA GLU A 431 4.97 -1.90 26.23
C GLU A 431 4.29 -0.77 25.42
N SER A 432 4.12 0.42 26.04
CA SER A 432 3.57 1.58 25.37
C SER A 432 4.42 2.07 24.18
N THR A 433 5.75 1.88 24.25
CA THR A 433 6.66 2.24 23.14
C THR A 433 6.47 1.30 21.98
N ILE A 434 6.37 -0.01 22.24
CA ILE A 434 6.09 -1.02 21.20
C ILE A 434 4.73 -0.71 20.53
N SER A 435 3.70 -0.45 21.33
CA SER A 435 2.37 -0.10 20.80
C SER A 435 2.39 1.13 19.88
N ARG A 436 3.17 2.17 20.25
CA ARG A 436 3.32 3.40 19.43
C ARG A 436 4.10 3.14 18.14
N VAL A 437 5.16 2.35 18.23
CA VAL A 437 6.01 2.02 17.08
C VAL A 437 5.28 1.13 16.07
N THR A 438 4.34 0.28 16.51
CA THR A 438 3.62 -0.67 15.65
C THR A 438 2.34 -0.10 15.02
N THR A 439 1.81 1.01 15.55
CA THR A 439 0.60 1.66 15.02
C THR A 439 0.93 2.48 13.77
N ALA A 440 0.11 2.33 12.71
CA ALA A 440 0.26 3.01 11.43
C ALA A 440 1.66 2.84 10.79
N LYS A 441 2.28 1.68 10.99
CA LYS A 441 3.53 1.26 10.35
C LYS A 441 3.31 -0.03 9.62
N TYR A 442 3.80 -0.10 8.38
CA TYR A 442 3.53 -1.18 7.46
C TYR A 442 4.80 -1.95 7.12
N MET A 443 4.63 -3.24 6.97
CA MET A 443 5.68 -4.18 6.58
C MET A 443 5.30 -4.88 5.28
N ALA A 444 6.18 -4.82 4.27
CA ALA A 444 6.04 -5.63 3.08
C ALA A 444 6.46 -7.06 3.40
N THR A 445 5.56 -8.01 3.18
CA THR A 445 5.80 -9.44 3.37
C THR A 445 5.59 -10.17 2.03
N PRO A 446 6.06 -11.41 1.88
CA PRO A 446 5.77 -12.22 0.68
C PRO A 446 4.27 -12.43 0.40
N TYR A 447 3.42 -12.22 1.39
CA TYR A 447 1.95 -12.36 1.28
C TYR A 447 1.21 -11.03 1.10
N GLY A 448 1.93 -9.92 1.04
CA GLY A 448 1.39 -8.57 0.89
C GLY A 448 1.83 -7.62 2.00
N THR A 449 1.40 -6.37 1.90
CA THR A 449 1.71 -5.33 2.90
C THR A 449 0.76 -5.43 4.08
N VAL A 450 1.33 -5.53 5.29
CA VAL A 450 0.60 -5.74 6.55
C VAL A 450 1.05 -4.71 7.59
N GLU A 451 0.11 -4.17 8.37
CA GLU A 451 0.45 -3.30 9.51
C GLU A 451 1.19 -4.12 10.60
N LEU A 452 2.24 -3.55 11.21
CA LEU A 452 2.99 -4.22 12.29
C LEU A 452 2.08 -4.63 13.48
N LYS A 453 1.05 -3.84 13.75
CA LYS A 453 0.06 -4.14 14.78
C LYS A 453 -0.73 -5.42 14.52
N TYR A 454 -0.87 -5.84 13.27
CA TYR A 454 -1.60 -7.05 12.87
C TYR A 454 -1.02 -8.33 13.48
N PHE A 455 0.29 -8.38 13.76
CA PHE A 455 0.95 -9.52 14.37
C PHE A 455 0.62 -9.70 15.86
N PHE A 456 0.09 -8.67 16.50
CA PHE A 456 -0.30 -8.71 17.91
C PHE A 456 -1.79 -9.06 18.02
N GLY A 457 -2.07 -10.21 18.61
CA GLY A 457 -3.43 -10.72 18.74
C GLY A 457 -3.63 -11.49 20.03
N SER A 458 -4.89 -11.56 20.47
CA SER A 458 -5.27 -12.37 21.62
C SER A 458 -5.09 -13.85 21.34
N ALA A 459 -4.57 -14.57 22.31
CA ALA A 459 -4.48 -16.01 22.31
C ALA A 459 -5.87 -16.63 22.58
N LEU A 460 -6.17 -17.74 21.89
CA LEU A 460 -7.29 -18.64 22.15
C LEU A 460 -6.71 -19.96 22.62
N GLY A 461 -7.26 -20.54 23.68
CA GLY A 461 -6.83 -21.83 24.19
C GLY A 461 -7.07 -22.96 23.19
N THR A 462 -6.15 -23.91 23.14
CA THR A 462 -6.31 -25.16 22.41
C THR A 462 -6.42 -26.33 23.39
N GLU A 463 -7.13 -27.41 23.02
CA GLU A 463 -7.28 -28.62 23.85
C GLU A 463 -5.93 -29.24 24.24
N THR A 464 -4.91 -29.06 23.43
CA THR A 464 -3.54 -29.56 23.66
C THR A 464 -2.70 -28.65 24.57
N GLY A 465 -3.31 -27.60 25.20
CA GLY A 465 -2.60 -26.66 26.08
C GLY A 465 -1.79 -25.59 25.34
N GLY A 466 -1.89 -25.53 24.02
CA GLY A 466 -1.29 -24.47 23.19
C GLY A 466 -2.20 -23.25 23.06
N ASN A 467 -1.70 -22.22 22.39
CA ASN A 467 -2.44 -21.00 22.10
C ASN A 467 -2.52 -20.79 20.58
N ALA A 468 -3.74 -20.64 20.05
CA ALA A 468 -3.97 -20.24 18.66
C ALA A 468 -4.18 -18.72 18.56
N SER A 469 -3.67 -18.09 17.50
CA SER A 469 -3.93 -16.68 17.24
C SER A 469 -5.36 -16.47 16.75
N SER A 470 -6.02 -15.41 17.22
CA SER A 470 -7.34 -15.00 16.72
C SER A 470 -7.34 -14.73 15.21
N THR A 471 -6.21 -14.36 14.63
CA THR A 471 -6.04 -14.14 13.18
C THR A 471 -5.98 -15.49 12.45
N ALA A 472 -5.25 -16.48 12.97
CA ALA A 472 -5.22 -17.82 12.39
C ALA A 472 -6.61 -18.45 12.37
N VAL A 473 -7.40 -18.28 13.45
CA VAL A 473 -8.79 -18.77 13.49
C VAL A 473 -9.67 -18.09 12.46
N ARG A 474 -9.51 -16.78 12.24
CA ARG A 474 -10.22 -16.05 11.18
C ARG A 474 -9.83 -16.56 9.79
N ALA A 475 -8.54 -16.83 9.56
CA ALA A 475 -8.07 -17.40 8.30
C ALA A 475 -8.65 -18.80 8.04
N LEU A 476 -8.72 -19.66 9.07
CA LEU A 476 -9.37 -20.97 8.99
C LEU A 476 -10.86 -20.86 8.66
N ILE A 477 -11.59 -19.96 9.33
CA ILE A 477 -13.01 -19.73 9.02
C ILE A 477 -13.18 -19.30 7.56
N LYS A 478 -12.32 -18.40 7.06
CA LYS A 478 -12.33 -17.96 5.66
C LYS A 478 -12.07 -19.14 4.72
N GLN A 479 -11.12 -20.01 5.05
CA GLN A 479 -10.80 -21.20 4.27
C GLN A 479 -11.97 -22.20 4.25
N PHE A 480 -12.60 -22.50 5.40
CA PHE A 480 -13.76 -23.39 5.45
C PHE A 480 -14.92 -22.86 4.63
N VAL A 481 -15.20 -21.55 4.71
CA VAL A 481 -16.25 -20.93 3.91
C VAL A 481 -15.92 -20.92 2.41
N SER A 482 -14.66 -20.76 2.03
CA SER A 482 -14.25 -20.81 0.61
C SER A 482 -14.33 -22.21 0.01
N ALA A 483 -14.18 -23.25 0.85
CA ALA A 483 -14.25 -24.65 0.46
C ALA A 483 -15.65 -25.29 0.63
N GLU A 484 -16.65 -24.50 1.13
CA GLU A 484 -18.00 -25.03 1.39
C GLU A 484 -18.79 -25.31 0.11
N ASP A 485 -19.71 -26.29 0.19
CA ASP A 485 -20.69 -26.53 -0.87
C ASP A 485 -21.80 -25.48 -0.80
N LEU A 486 -21.97 -24.69 -1.86
CA LEU A 486 -23.00 -23.65 -1.99
C LEU A 486 -24.43 -24.19 -1.84
N LYS A 487 -24.67 -25.50 -2.06
CA LYS A 487 -25.99 -26.13 -1.85
C LYS A 487 -26.29 -26.35 -0.38
N LYS A 488 -25.24 -26.63 0.43
CA LYS A 488 -25.34 -26.89 1.87
C LYS A 488 -24.26 -26.10 2.63
N PRO A 489 -24.41 -24.78 2.74
CA PRO A 489 -23.43 -23.93 3.41
C PRO A 489 -23.30 -24.29 4.90
N LEU A 490 -22.08 -24.21 5.42
CA LEU A 490 -21.74 -24.55 6.78
C LEU A 490 -22.40 -23.58 7.78
N SER A 491 -23.05 -24.12 8.80
CA SER A 491 -23.56 -23.32 9.91
C SER A 491 -22.42 -22.92 10.87
N ASP A 492 -22.62 -21.84 11.65
CA ASP A 492 -21.64 -21.42 12.66
C ASP A 492 -21.35 -22.51 13.70
N SER A 493 -22.30 -23.44 13.93
CA SER A 493 -22.12 -24.62 14.81
C SER A 493 -21.18 -25.66 14.18
N GLN A 494 -21.37 -25.98 12.90
CA GLN A 494 -20.51 -26.90 12.17
C GLN A 494 -19.08 -26.37 12.03
N ILE A 495 -18.93 -25.07 11.77
CA ILE A 495 -17.61 -24.42 11.76
C ILE A 495 -16.94 -24.54 13.13
N SER A 496 -17.70 -24.37 14.23
CA SER A 496 -17.19 -24.56 15.60
C SER A 496 -16.73 -26.01 15.85
N GLU A 497 -17.46 -27.01 15.35
CA GLU A 497 -17.08 -28.43 15.43
C GLU A 497 -15.81 -28.72 14.62
N MET A 498 -15.72 -28.22 13.38
CA MET A 498 -14.52 -28.37 12.54
C MET A 498 -13.27 -27.71 13.16
N LEU A 499 -13.43 -26.55 13.81
CA LEU A 499 -12.34 -25.92 14.57
C LEU A 499 -11.92 -26.78 15.77
N LYS A 500 -12.88 -27.41 16.44
CA LYS A 500 -12.62 -28.33 17.56
C LYS A 500 -11.88 -29.58 17.10
N GLU A 501 -12.22 -30.17 15.95
CA GLU A 501 -11.48 -31.27 15.34
C GLU A 501 -10.02 -30.93 15.05
N GLN A 502 -9.75 -29.62 14.76
CA GLN A 502 -8.37 -29.12 14.63
C GLN A 502 -7.71 -28.73 15.97
N GLY A 503 -8.38 -29.04 17.08
CA GLY A 503 -7.88 -28.80 18.43
C GLY A 503 -8.05 -27.35 18.92
N ILE A 504 -8.87 -26.52 18.25
CA ILE A 504 -9.11 -25.14 18.65
C ILE A 504 -10.48 -25.02 19.30
N GLU A 505 -10.53 -24.70 20.59
CA GLU A 505 -11.79 -24.46 21.29
C GLU A 505 -12.36 -23.08 20.95
N CYS A 506 -13.40 -23.03 20.13
CA CYS A 506 -14.08 -21.82 19.75
C CYS A 506 -15.60 -21.95 19.88
N ALA A 507 -16.22 -21.13 20.73
CA ALA A 507 -17.66 -21.16 20.92
C ALA A 507 -18.38 -20.62 19.65
N ARG A 508 -19.58 -21.13 19.35
CA ARG A 508 -20.44 -20.67 18.22
C ARG A 508 -20.59 -19.15 18.15
N ARG A 509 -20.76 -18.49 19.31
CA ARG A 509 -20.88 -17.02 19.35
C ARG A 509 -19.61 -16.31 18.90
N THR A 510 -18.46 -16.87 19.22
CA THR A 510 -17.15 -16.34 18.80
C THR A 510 -16.95 -16.54 17.29
N VAL A 511 -17.35 -17.71 16.76
CA VAL A 511 -17.33 -17.97 15.32
C VAL A 511 -18.22 -16.96 14.57
N ALA A 512 -19.45 -16.71 15.06
CA ALA A 512 -20.34 -15.72 14.49
C ALA A 512 -19.71 -14.32 14.48
N LYS A 513 -19.10 -13.89 15.59
CA LYS A 513 -18.37 -12.60 15.70
C LYS A 513 -17.22 -12.50 14.68
N TYR A 514 -16.42 -13.56 14.52
CA TYR A 514 -15.31 -13.58 13.56
C TYR A 514 -15.81 -13.58 12.11
N ARG A 515 -16.88 -14.32 11.81
CA ARG A 515 -17.52 -14.33 10.50
C ARG A 515 -18.04 -12.93 10.14
N GLU A 516 -18.72 -12.25 11.07
CA GLU A 516 -19.20 -10.88 10.88
C GLU A 516 -18.04 -9.89 10.68
N ALA A 517 -16.96 -10.02 11.45
CA ALA A 517 -15.75 -9.21 11.27
C ALA A 517 -15.11 -9.42 9.89
N LEU A 518 -15.20 -10.61 9.32
CA LEU A 518 -14.77 -10.94 7.96
C LEU A 518 -15.79 -10.52 6.87
N ARG A 519 -16.93 -9.91 7.25
CA ARG A 519 -18.05 -9.56 6.35
C ARG A 519 -18.61 -10.75 5.56
N ILE A 520 -18.54 -11.94 6.14
CA ILE A 520 -19.11 -13.16 5.56
C ILE A 520 -20.56 -13.29 5.99
N ALA A 521 -21.47 -13.49 5.01
CA ALA A 521 -22.89 -13.65 5.28
C ALA A 521 -23.21 -14.94 6.09
N PRO A 522 -24.30 -15.01 6.86
CA PRO A 522 -24.74 -16.22 7.53
C PRO A 522 -25.11 -17.33 6.52
N ALA A 523 -25.11 -18.59 6.96
CA ALA A 523 -25.37 -19.76 6.10
C ALA A 523 -26.62 -19.62 5.21
N ASN A 524 -27.71 -19.07 5.75
CA ASN A 524 -28.97 -18.88 5.00
C ASN A 524 -28.80 -17.96 3.78
N LEU A 525 -27.92 -16.97 3.87
CA LEU A 525 -27.66 -16.01 2.77
C LEU A 525 -26.57 -16.48 1.81
N ARG A 526 -25.75 -17.46 2.20
CA ARG A 526 -24.70 -18.05 1.34
C ARG A 526 -25.24 -19.19 0.46
N LYS A 527 -26.40 -19.75 0.82
CA LYS A 527 -27.02 -20.83 0.03
C LYS A 527 -27.25 -20.38 -1.42
N ALA A 528 -26.86 -21.22 -2.39
CA ALA A 528 -27.15 -20.97 -3.79
C ALA A 528 -28.65 -20.77 -4.02
N LEU A 529 -28.99 -19.87 -4.94
CA LEU A 529 -30.35 -19.52 -5.33
C LEU A 529 -30.98 -20.62 -6.18
#